data_2536bc8e829b2238955b5311f3c75f15
#
_entry.id   2536bc8e829b2238955b5311f3c75f15
#
_cell.length_a   1.000
_cell.length_b   1.000
_cell.length_c   1.000
_cell.angle_alpha   90.00
_cell.angle_beta   90.00
_cell.angle_gamma   90.00
#
_symmetry.space_group_name_H-M   'P 1'
#
loop_
_entity.id
_entity.type
_entity.pdbx_description
1 polymer ?
#
loop_
_entity_poly.entity_id
_entity_poly.type
_entity_poly.pdbx_seq_one_letter_code
_entity_poly.pdbx_strand_id
1 'polypeptide(L)'
;PKEIERLKNVIDRETLPEKSIGVHCSSPYTCDFMGQCWGHIPEDAVFDVGNLRTKKKFELYDQGIILIKDIPDEFELSDKQRMQVEGVKNNISYVDSMRLNQFLDELHGPLYFLDFETMRSGVPLFDRTRPYQQIPFQYSLHVQDADQIKHFEFLAETDGTDPRISFIKQLILDCGSEG
;
A
#
# COMPACT_ATOMS: atom_id res chain seq x y z
N PRO A 1 -17.77 -8.02 -33.42
CA PRO A 1 -17.72 -9.28 -32.71
C PRO A 1 -18.83 -9.32 -31.68
N LYS A 2 -19.49 -10.47 -31.49
CA LYS A 2 -20.64 -10.66 -30.59
C LYS A 2 -20.41 -10.13 -29.18
N GLU A 3 -19.17 -10.18 -28.66
CA GLU A 3 -18.82 -9.71 -27.33
C GLU A 3 -18.92 -8.17 -27.21
N ILE A 4 -18.52 -7.43 -28.23
CA ILE A 4 -18.65 -5.96 -28.23
C ILE A 4 -20.12 -5.54 -28.20
N GLU A 5 -21.00 -6.23 -28.97
CA GLU A 5 -22.44 -5.97 -28.96
C GLU A 5 -23.05 -6.30 -27.59
N ARG A 6 -22.62 -7.42 -26.97
CA ARG A 6 -23.04 -7.78 -25.60
C ARG A 6 -22.65 -6.70 -24.59
N LEU A 7 -21.42 -6.17 -24.66
CA LEU A 7 -20.95 -5.11 -23.76
C LEU A 7 -21.70 -3.79 -23.99
N LYS A 8 -21.97 -3.40 -25.25
CA LYS A 8 -22.81 -2.24 -25.56
C LYS A 8 -24.19 -2.36 -24.95
N ASN A 9 -24.84 -3.52 -25.12
CA ASN A 9 -26.14 -3.77 -24.52
C ASN A 9 -26.15 -3.71 -22.99
N VAL A 10 -25.01 -3.97 -22.31
CA VAL A 10 -24.87 -3.78 -20.86
C VAL A 10 -24.81 -2.30 -20.51
N ILE A 11 -24.08 -1.50 -21.32
CA ILE A 11 -23.94 -0.04 -21.10
C ILE A 11 -25.27 0.68 -21.32
N ASP A 12 -26.07 0.23 -22.30
CA ASP A 12 -27.35 0.82 -22.67
C ASP A 12 -28.51 0.45 -21.72
N ARG A 13 -28.24 -0.35 -20.68
CA ARG A 13 -29.27 -0.71 -19.67
C ARG A 13 -29.53 0.46 -18.71
N GLU A 14 -30.81 0.67 -18.37
CA GLU A 14 -31.19 1.61 -17.32
C GLU A 14 -30.90 1.10 -15.89
N THR A 15 -30.66 -0.20 -15.74
CA THR A 15 -30.38 -0.85 -14.45
C THR A 15 -28.99 -1.40 -14.40
N LEU A 16 -28.36 -1.33 -13.23
CA LEU A 16 -27.07 -1.95 -12.99
C LEU A 16 -27.14 -3.47 -13.20
N PRO A 17 -26.13 -4.08 -13.86
CA PRO A 17 -26.08 -5.52 -13.98
C PRO A 17 -25.90 -6.17 -12.61
N GLU A 18 -26.68 -7.21 -12.34
CA GLU A 18 -26.46 -8.05 -11.16
C GLU A 18 -25.13 -8.80 -11.33
N LYS A 19 -24.15 -8.43 -10.55
CA LYS A 19 -22.82 -9.05 -10.56
C LYS A 19 -22.34 -9.26 -9.13
N SER A 20 -22.16 -10.52 -8.76
CA SER A 20 -21.55 -10.88 -7.46
C SER A 20 -20.11 -10.36 -7.39
N ILE A 21 -19.70 -9.94 -6.21
CA ILE A 21 -18.28 -9.64 -5.95
C ILE A 21 -17.45 -10.92 -6.06
N GLY A 22 -16.18 -10.78 -6.41
CA GLY A 22 -15.31 -11.93 -6.62
C GLY A 22 -13.86 -11.51 -6.90
N VAL A 23 -13.00 -12.47 -7.11
CA VAL A 23 -11.58 -12.25 -7.42
C VAL A 23 -11.38 -11.31 -8.63
N HIS A 24 -12.31 -11.30 -9.58
CA HIS A 24 -12.28 -10.43 -10.75
C HIS A 24 -12.41 -8.94 -10.42
N CYS A 25 -12.84 -8.58 -9.19
CA CYS A 25 -12.95 -7.17 -8.79
C CYS A 25 -11.58 -6.51 -8.59
N SER A 26 -10.52 -7.30 -8.38
CA SER A 26 -9.15 -6.79 -8.18
C SER A 26 -8.12 -7.40 -9.13
N SER A 27 -8.54 -8.22 -10.09
CA SER A 27 -7.63 -8.90 -11.01
C SER A 27 -8.17 -8.86 -12.45
N PRO A 28 -7.36 -8.44 -13.46
CA PRO A 28 -5.94 -8.01 -13.36
C PRO A 28 -5.75 -6.60 -12.81
N TYR A 29 -6.80 -5.80 -12.73
CA TYR A 29 -6.81 -4.43 -12.20
C TYR A 29 -8.01 -4.25 -11.28
N THR A 30 -7.92 -3.29 -10.37
CA THR A 30 -9.05 -2.90 -9.51
C THR A 30 -10.20 -2.39 -10.37
N CYS A 31 -11.40 -2.90 -10.11
CA CYS A 31 -12.61 -2.51 -10.83
C CYS A 31 -13.09 -1.14 -10.33
N ASP A 32 -13.36 -0.22 -11.26
CA ASP A 32 -13.84 1.14 -10.93
C ASP A 32 -15.22 1.13 -10.21
N PHE A 33 -15.98 0.05 -10.35
CA PHE A 33 -17.28 -0.13 -9.71
C PHE A 33 -17.22 -0.79 -8.32
N MET A 34 -16.02 -1.01 -7.76
CA MET A 34 -15.89 -1.63 -6.43
C MET A 34 -16.73 -0.93 -5.37
N GLY A 35 -16.68 0.41 -5.30
CA GLY A 35 -17.45 1.16 -4.32
C GLY A 35 -18.95 0.86 -4.34
N GLN A 36 -19.52 0.63 -5.52
CA GLN A 36 -20.93 0.25 -5.69
C GLN A 36 -21.20 -1.21 -5.30
N CYS A 37 -20.39 -2.13 -5.84
CA CYS A 37 -20.65 -3.56 -5.67
C CYS A 37 -20.30 -4.05 -4.25
N TRP A 38 -19.34 -3.44 -3.58
CA TRP A 38 -18.86 -3.81 -2.24
C TRP A 38 -19.55 -3.00 -1.12
N GLY A 39 -20.48 -2.09 -1.45
CA GLY A 39 -21.16 -1.24 -0.47
C GLY A 39 -21.95 -2.00 0.63
N HIS A 40 -22.19 -3.28 0.42
CA HIS A 40 -22.84 -4.16 1.41
C HIS A 40 -21.82 -4.85 2.35
N ILE A 41 -20.53 -4.73 2.09
CA ILE A 41 -19.48 -5.28 2.94
C ILE A 41 -19.21 -4.32 4.09
N PRO A 42 -19.42 -4.72 5.35
CA PRO A 42 -19.20 -3.88 6.51
C PRO A 42 -17.71 -3.73 6.84
N GLU A 43 -17.39 -2.83 7.77
CA GLU A 43 -16.10 -2.80 8.45
C GLU A 43 -15.87 -4.11 9.23
N ASP A 44 -14.61 -4.44 9.48
CA ASP A 44 -14.21 -5.71 10.11
C ASP A 44 -14.71 -6.96 9.37
N ALA A 45 -14.82 -6.87 8.04
CA ALA A 45 -15.16 -8.00 7.21
C ALA A 45 -13.96 -8.96 7.05
N VAL A 46 -14.24 -10.19 6.63
CA VAL A 46 -13.20 -11.22 6.34
C VAL A 46 -12.18 -10.74 5.30
N PHE A 47 -12.54 -9.71 4.52
CA PHE A 47 -11.66 -9.08 3.55
C PHE A 47 -10.58 -8.21 4.20
N ASP A 48 -10.75 -7.81 5.46
CA ASP A 48 -9.80 -6.98 6.22
C ASP A 48 -8.77 -7.83 7.00
N VAL A 49 -8.89 -9.16 6.96
CA VAL A 49 -7.87 -10.04 7.56
C VAL A 49 -6.54 -9.86 6.83
N GLY A 50 -5.55 -9.38 7.57
CA GLY A 50 -4.23 -9.04 7.05
C GLY A 50 -3.51 -10.25 6.44
N ASN A 51 -2.97 -10.08 5.23
CA ASN A 51 -2.21 -11.12 4.51
C ASN A 51 -2.97 -12.44 4.29
N LEU A 52 -4.28 -12.49 4.50
CA LEU A 52 -5.08 -13.64 4.11
C LEU A 52 -5.22 -13.67 2.58
N ARG A 53 -4.96 -14.83 1.97
CA ARG A 53 -5.05 -14.98 0.50
C ARG A 53 -6.47 -14.68 0.04
N THR A 54 -6.61 -13.94 -1.05
CA THR A 54 -7.91 -13.56 -1.65
C THR A 54 -8.86 -14.76 -1.81
N LYS A 55 -8.33 -15.91 -2.25
CA LYS A 55 -9.13 -17.13 -2.37
C LYS A 55 -9.75 -17.55 -1.04
N LYS A 56 -9.01 -17.53 0.06
CA LYS A 56 -9.52 -17.89 1.40
C LYS A 56 -10.54 -16.86 1.93
N LYS A 57 -10.37 -15.57 1.59
CA LYS A 57 -11.35 -14.53 1.91
C LYS A 57 -12.70 -14.80 1.23
N PHE A 58 -12.67 -15.12 -0.07
CA PHE A 58 -13.89 -15.49 -0.80
C PHE A 58 -14.46 -16.85 -0.37
N GLU A 59 -13.64 -17.79 0.04
CA GLU A 59 -14.13 -19.08 0.61
C GLU A 59 -14.97 -18.86 1.87
N LEU A 60 -14.55 -17.94 2.77
CA LEU A 60 -15.37 -17.54 3.92
C LEU A 60 -16.64 -16.82 3.49
N TYR A 61 -16.51 -15.84 2.60
CA TYR A 61 -17.63 -15.06 2.09
C TYR A 61 -18.70 -15.94 1.41
N ASP A 62 -18.30 -16.88 0.57
CA ASP A 62 -19.19 -17.81 -0.13
C ASP A 62 -19.92 -18.77 0.83
N GLN A 63 -19.37 -19.00 2.03
CA GLN A 63 -20.02 -19.72 3.13
C GLN A 63 -20.96 -18.82 3.96
N GLY A 64 -21.09 -17.53 3.61
CA GLY A 64 -21.91 -16.57 4.35
C GLY A 64 -21.22 -15.97 5.57
N ILE A 65 -19.92 -16.25 5.76
CA ILE A 65 -19.12 -15.66 6.85
C ILE A 65 -18.57 -14.33 6.35
N ILE A 66 -19.17 -13.23 6.82
CA ILE A 66 -18.85 -11.88 6.34
C ILE A 66 -17.92 -11.17 7.33
N LEU A 67 -18.16 -11.29 8.64
CA LEU A 67 -17.40 -10.57 9.65
C LEU A 67 -16.22 -11.41 10.18
N ILE A 68 -15.14 -10.74 10.54
CA ILE A 68 -13.96 -11.36 11.16
C ILE A 68 -14.33 -12.13 12.43
N LYS A 69 -15.22 -11.59 13.26
CA LYS A 69 -15.65 -12.22 14.50
C LYS A 69 -16.35 -13.56 14.31
N ASP A 70 -16.94 -13.80 13.12
CA ASP A 70 -17.70 -15.01 12.79
C ASP A 70 -16.81 -16.10 12.16
N ILE A 71 -15.51 -15.83 11.96
CA ILE A 71 -14.57 -16.83 11.44
C ILE A 71 -14.47 -18.00 12.42
N PRO A 72 -14.69 -19.26 11.96
CA PRO A 72 -14.58 -20.43 12.81
C PRO A 72 -13.17 -20.61 13.38
N ASP A 73 -13.07 -21.13 14.60
CA ASP A 73 -11.79 -21.32 15.27
C ASP A 73 -10.91 -22.36 14.57
N GLU A 74 -11.53 -23.34 13.90
CA GLU A 74 -10.89 -24.37 13.08
C GLU A 74 -10.40 -23.85 11.73
N PHE A 75 -10.78 -22.63 11.31
CA PHE A 75 -10.32 -22.08 10.04
C PHE A 75 -8.81 -21.86 10.08
N GLU A 76 -8.13 -22.31 9.02
CA GLU A 76 -6.67 -22.28 8.95
C GLU A 76 -6.14 -20.84 8.79
N LEU A 77 -5.56 -20.30 9.85
CA LEU A 77 -4.95 -18.96 9.93
C LEU A 77 -3.51 -19.09 10.43
N SER A 78 -2.66 -18.16 10.02
CA SER A 78 -1.35 -17.95 10.65
C SER A 78 -1.52 -17.32 12.04
N ASP A 79 -0.48 -17.40 12.89
CA ASP A 79 -0.51 -16.83 14.24
C ASP A 79 -0.89 -15.34 14.24
N LYS A 80 -0.35 -14.55 13.31
CA LYS A 80 -0.69 -13.12 13.17
C LYS A 80 -2.14 -12.89 12.79
N GLN A 81 -2.67 -13.71 11.90
CA GLN A 81 -4.09 -13.64 11.48
C GLN A 81 -5.00 -14.07 12.62
N ARG A 82 -4.65 -15.12 13.34
CA ARG A 82 -5.39 -15.58 14.51
C ARG A 82 -5.42 -14.50 15.59
N MET A 83 -4.29 -13.88 15.88
CA MET A 83 -4.21 -12.75 16.81
C MET A 83 -5.14 -11.58 16.39
N GLN A 84 -5.21 -11.25 15.11
CA GLN A 84 -6.13 -10.23 14.59
C GLN A 84 -7.59 -10.65 14.81
N VAL A 85 -7.94 -11.89 14.45
CA VAL A 85 -9.30 -12.43 14.59
C VAL A 85 -9.73 -12.46 16.05
N GLU A 86 -8.88 -12.93 16.94
CA GLU A 86 -9.14 -12.95 18.40
C GLU A 86 -9.25 -11.54 18.97
N GLY A 87 -8.42 -10.61 18.49
CA GLY A 87 -8.50 -9.20 18.86
C GLY A 87 -9.87 -8.61 18.54
N VAL A 88 -10.37 -8.85 17.32
CA VAL A 88 -11.72 -8.41 16.93
C VAL A 88 -12.82 -9.12 17.70
N LYS A 89 -12.74 -10.48 17.86
CA LYS A 89 -13.73 -11.26 18.61
C LYS A 89 -13.90 -10.78 20.04
N ASN A 90 -12.79 -10.43 20.70
CA ASN A 90 -12.74 -10.08 22.12
C ASN A 90 -12.67 -8.56 22.37
N ASN A 91 -12.66 -7.75 21.33
CA ASN A 91 -12.44 -6.30 21.39
C ASN A 91 -11.16 -5.93 22.18
N ILE A 92 -10.05 -6.60 21.85
CA ILE A 92 -8.76 -6.44 22.52
C ILE A 92 -7.73 -5.94 21.51
N SER A 93 -6.99 -4.88 21.85
CA SER A 93 -5.80 -4.46 21.14
C SER A 93 -4.57 -5.22 21.67
N TYR A 94 -3.78 -5.77 20.77
CA TYR A 94 -2.52 -6.43 21.12
C TYR A 94 -1.34 -5.48 20.87
N VAL A 95 -0.53 -5.28 21.92
CA VAL A 95 0.71 -4.51 21.84
C VAL A 95 1.82 -5.33 22.50
N ASP A 96 2.85 -5.69 21.73
CA ASP A 96 4.07 -6.28 22.27
C ASP A 96 4.97 -5.15 22.80
N SER A 97 4.72 -4.76 24.06
CA SER A 97 5.43 -3.65 24.70
C SER A 97 6.94 -3.92 24.82
N MET A 98 7.35 -5.18 24.96
CA MET A 98 8.77 -5.52 25.06
C MET A 98 9.49 -5.27 23.75
N ARG A 99 8.95 -5.75 22.62
CA ARG A 99 9.52 -5.52 21.30
C ARG A 99 9.44 -4.05 20.88
N LEU A 100 8.33 -3.38 21.25
CA LEU A 100 8.19 -1.95 20.97
C LEU A 100 9.26 -1.15 21.72
N ASN A 101 9.48 -1.43 23.00
CA ASN A 101 10.52 -0.75 23.76
C ASN A 101 11.93 -1.04 23.22
N GLN A 102 12.22 -2.32 22.88
CA GLN A 102 13.49 -2.66 22.22
C GLN A 102 13.71 -1.88 20.93
N PHE A 103 12.70 -1.78 20.08
CA PHE A 103 12.78 -0.97 18.86
C PHE A 103 13.00 0.51 19.16
N LEU A 104 12.28 1.07 20.14
CA LEU A 104 12.46 2.47 20.53
C LEU A 104 13.84 2.74 21.13
N ASP A 105 14.37 1.82 21.90
CA ASP A 105 15.72 1.91 22.50
C ASP A 105 16.85 1.85 21.46
N GLU A 106 16.58 1.32 20.25
CA GLU A 106 17.53 1.31 19.13
C GLU A 106 17.53 2.65 18.34
N LEU A 107 16.52 3.50 18.55
CA LEU A 107 16.42 4.78 17.87
C LEU A 107 17.28 5.83 18.59
N HIS A 108 18.43 6.09 18.03
CA HIS A 108 19.34 7.15 18.52
C HIS A 108 19.34 8.33 17.57
N GLY A 109 19.32 9.54 18.13
CA GLY A 109 19.39 10.77 17.32
C GLY A 109 20.81 11.04 16.79
N PRO A 110 20.90 11.84 15.71
CA PRO A 110 19.80 12.42 14.96
C PRO A 110 19.01 11.41 14.11
N LEU A 111 17.69 11.58 14.02
CA LEU A 111 16.82 10.75 13.19
C LEU A 111 16.54 11.45 11.85
N TYR A 112 16.65 10.70 10.77
CA TYR A 112 16.48 11.17 9.41
C TYR A 112 15.19 10.60 8.80
N PHE A 113 14.25 11.49 8.48
CA PHE A 113 12.99 11.14 7.79
C PHE A 113 13.10 11.60 6.35
N LEU A 114 13.44 10.65 5.47
CA LEU A 114 13.65 10.89 4.04
C LEU A 114 12.47 10.38 3.24
N ASP A 115 11.90 11.25 2.41
CA ASP A 115 10.96 10.90 1.36
C ASP A 115 11.48 11.43 0.02
N PHE A 116 11.36 10.62 -1.05
CA PHE A 116 11.86 11.02 -2.37
C PHE A 116 10.98 10.54 -3.52
N GLU A 117 10.93 11.35 -4.57
CA GLU A 117 10.15 11.07 -5.75
C GLU A 117 11.02 10.62 -6.92
N THR A 118 10.46 9.71 -7.71
CA THR A 118 11.13 9.15 -8.88
C THR A 118 10.27 9.25 -10.14
N MET A 119 10.90 9.53 -11.28
CA MET A 119 10.26 9.38 -12.58
C MET A 119 10.66 8.07 -13.24
N ARG A 120 9.77 7.55 -14.08
CA ARG A 120 10.01 6.37 -14.92
C ARG A 120 9.55 6.64 -16.33
N SER A 121 10.47 6.65 -17.28
CA SER A 121 10.14 6.81 -18.70
C SER A 121 10.21 5.48 -19.45
N GLY A 122 9.27 5.25 -20.38
CA GLY A 122 9.33 4.11 -21.31
C GLY A 122 10.46 4.23 -22.32
N VAL A 123 10.87 5.47 -22.64
CA VAL A 123 12.07 5.76 -23.45
C VAL A 123 13.12 6.34 -22.50
N PRO A 124 14.34 5.76 -22.41
CA PRO A 124 15.40 6.30 -21.57
C PRO A 124 15.72 7.75 -21.90
N LEU A 125 15.69 8.62 -20.89
CA LEU A 125 15.98 10.04 -21.04
C LEU A 125 17.46 10.37 -20.86
N PHE A 126 18.18 9.52 -20.14
CA PHE A 126 19.58 9.74 -19.78
C PHE A 126 20.45 8.56 -20.18
N ASP A 127 21.72 8.81 -20.42
CA ASP A 127 22.69 7.78 -20.74
C ASP A 127 22.78 6.72 -19.62
N ARG A 128 23.05 5.47 -20.02
CA ARG A 128 23.17 4.32 -19.10
C ARG A 128 21.94 4.08 -18.25
N THR A 129 20.74 4.41 -18.77
CA THR A 129 19.46 4.05 -18.19
C THR A 129 18.73 3.06 -19.08
N ARG A 130 17.78 2.34 -18.50
CA ARG A 130 16.92 1.37 -19.18
C ARG A 130 15.45 1.82 -19.12
N PRO A 131 14.58 1.33 -20.02
CA PRO A 131 13.15 1.58 -19.94
C PRO A 131 12.59 1.30 -18.56
N TYR A 132 11.74 2.21 -18.07
CA TYR A 132 11.07 2.14 -16.75
C TYR A 132 12.02 2.11 -15.53
N GLN A 133 13.29 2.46 -15.70
CA GLN A 133 14.18 2.66 -14.55
C GLN A 133 13.73 3.86 -13.74
N GLN A 134 13.69 3.70 -12.41
CA GLN A 134 13.43 4.81 -11.49
C GLN A 134 14.62 5.75 -11.45
N ILE A 135 14.36 7.03 -11.68
CA ILE A 135 15.33 8.12 -11.63
C ILE A 135 14.84 9.10 -10.56
N PRO A 136 15.55 9.24 -9.43
CA PRO A 136 15.17 10.19 -8.39
C PRO A 136 15.38 11.61 -8.86
N PHE A 137 14.42 12.49 -8.59
CA PHE A 137 14.47 13.88 -9.01
C PHE A 137 14.11 14.88 -7.92
N GLN A 138 13.52 14.41 -6.80
CA GLN A 138 13.13 15.24 -5.68
C GLN A 138 13.31 14.47 -4.37
N TYR A 139 13.68 15.15 -3.30
CA TYR A 139 13.51 14.64 -1.93
C TYR A 139 13.08 15.75 -0.96
N SER A 140 12.49 15.30 0.15
CA SER A 140 12.26 16.03 1.37
C SER A 140 12.92 15.27 2.51
N LEU A 141 13.79 15.92 3.26
CA LEU A 141 14.52 15.32 4.38
C LEU A 141 14.27 16.14 5.63
N HIS A 142 13.67 15.52 6.66
CA HIS A 142 13.57 16.09 7.99
C HIS A 142 14.59 15.41 8.90
N VAL A 143 15.41 16.19 9.56
CA VAL A 143 16.40 15.71 10.52
C VAL A 143 15.96 16.18 11.91
N GLN A 144 15.61 15.22 12.77
CA GLN A 144 15.23 15.46 14.16
C GLN A 144 16.41 15.16 15.08
N ASP A 145 16.89 16.19 15.76
CA ASP A 145 17.91 16.09 16.80
C ASP A 145 17.36 16.70 18.09
N ALA A 146 17.14 15.86 19.09
CA ALA A 146 16.40 16.21 20.31
C ALA A 146 15.07 16.91 19.96
N ASP A 147 14.86 18.15 20.41
CA ASP A 147 13.63 18.93 20.18
C ASP A 147 13.70 19.80 18.90
N GLN A 148 14.78 19.71 18.14
CA GLN A 148 14.96 20.49 16.91
C GLN A 148 14.67 19.66 15.67
N ILE A 149 13.91 20.23 14.74
CA ILE A 149 13.68 19.63 13.42
C ILE A 149 14.23 20.60 12.38
N LYS A 150 15.14 20.11 11.53
CA LYS A 150 15.64 20.80 10.35
C LYS A 150 15.04 20.15 9.11
N HIS A 151 14.70 20.98 8.12
CA HIS A 151 14.20 20.51 6.84
C HIS A 151 15.18 20.88 5.73
N PHE A 152 15.47 19.88 4.89
CA PHE A 152 16.25 20.03 3.66
C PHE A 152 15.42 19.48 2.50
N GLU A 153 15.64 20.05 1.33
CA GLU A 153 14.93 19.63 0.13
C GLU A 153 15.82 19.73 -1.10
N PHE A 154 15.52 18.92 -2.08
CA PHE A 154 16.13 18.98 -3.39
C PHE A 154 15.04 18.80 -4.45
N LEU A 155 15.10 19.61 -5.49
CA LEU A 155 14.31 19.45 -6.69
C LEU A 155 15.24 19.62 -7.90
N ALA A 156 15.22 18.64 -8.80
CA ALA A 156 16.00 18.69 -10.03
C ALA A 156 15.54 19.83 -10.95
N GLU A 157 16.48 20.45 -11.62
CA GLU A 157 16.20 21.46 -12.66
C GLU A 157 15.49 20.83 -13.86
N THR A 158 14.67 21.62 -14.56
CA THR A 158 13.90 21.19 -15.73
C THR A 158 14.64 21.41 -17.06
N ASP A 159 15.97 21.51 -17.00
CA ASP A 159 16.85 21.80 -18.14
C ASP A 159 17.25 20.57 -18.98
N GLY A 160 16.77 19.38 -18.59
CA GLY A 160 17.09 18.11 -19.23
C GLY A 160 18.39 17.46 -18.73
N THR A 161 19.06 18.03 -17.75
CA THR A 161 20.26 17.44 -17.12
C THR A 161 19.89 16.20 -16.31
N ASP A 162 20.75 15.17 -16.31
CA ASP A 162 20.60 13.98 -15.50
C ASP A 162 20.68 14.32 -14.00
N PRO A 163 19.60 14.17 -13.24
CA PRO A 163 19.56 14.63 -11.85
C PRO A 163 20.30 13.72 -10.85
N ARG A 164 20.65 12.49 -11.24
CA ARG A 164 21.15 11.46 -10.31
C ARG A 164 22.39 11.91 -9.53
N ILE A 165 23.32 12.59 -10.20
CA ILE A 165 24.59 12.99 -9.57
C ILE A 165 24.38 14.18 -8.62
N SER A 166 23.62 15.20 -9.03
CA SER A 166 23.30 16.33 -8.17
C SER A 166 22.45 15.93 -6.98
N PHE A 167 21.45 15.07 -7.21
CA PHE A 167 20.60 14.49 -6.16
C PHE A 167 21.45 13.81 -5.07
N ILE A 168 22.30 12.85 -5.44
CA ILE A 168 23.07 12.09 -4.43
C ILE A 168 24.11 12.95 -3.72
N LYS A 169 24.74 13.91 -4.43
CA LYS A 169 25.72 14.81 -3.82
C LYS A 169 25.05 15.71 -2.76
N GLN A 170 23.90 16.28 -3.08
CA GLN A 170 23.18 17.13 -2.15
C GLN A 170 22.66 16.31 -0.96
N LEU A 171 22.09 15.14 -1.20
CA LEU A 171 21.61 14.26 -0.13
C LEU A 171 22.72 13.88 0.86
N ILE A 172 23.94 13.56 0.37
CA ILE A 172 25.08 13.25 1.23
C ILE A 172 25.46 14.45 2.09
N LEU A 173 25.39 15.68 1.54
CA LEU A 173 25.69 16.89 2.29
C LEU A 173 24.64 17.14 3.38
N ASP A 174 23.36 16.94 3.07
CA ASP A 174 22.26 17.22 3.98
C ASP A 174 22.13 16.14 5.07
N CYS A 175 22.48 14.88 4.78
CA CYS A 175 22.56 13.81 5.79
C CYS A 175 23.76 13.98 6.73
N GLY A 176 24.83 14.62 6.31
CA GLY A 176 26.04 14.74 7.13
C GLY A 176 26.74 13.39 7.35
N SER A 177 27.39 13.25 8.52
CA SER A 177 28.20 12.07 8.88
C SER A 177 27.76 11.39 10.18
N GLU A 178 26.69 11.84 10.80
CA GLU A 178 26.17 11.37 12.09
C GLU A 178 24.76 10.79 11.91
N GLY A 179 24.41 9.75 12.69
CA GLY A 179 23.11 9.06 12.68
C GLY A 179 23.18 7.60 12.36
#